data_eacde7d09c2dba8efc22ba59956590d2
#
_entry.id   eacde7d09c2dba8efc22ba59956590d2
#
_cell.length_a   1.000
_cell.length_b   1.000
_cell.length_c   1.000
_cell.angle_alpha   90.00
_cell.angle_beta   90.00
_cell.angle_gamma   90.00
#
_symmetry.space_group_name_H-M   'P 1'
#
loop_
_entity.id
_entity.type
_entity.pdbx_description
1 polymer ?
#
loop_
_entity_poly.entity_id
_entity_poly.type
_entity_poly.pdbx_seq_one_letter_code
_entity_poly.pdbx_strand_id
1 'polypeptide(L)'
;MKITPILVAAAVATAMGGACAETVDAVIIGSGGAGLSAAVTMTDLGHKVVVLEKMPMIGGNTVRAEGGINAAETEQQKKAGIPDTIEQFYEDTMKGGHNINDPELVRTLTTHAKDAVAWLDSLGADLSVVGRAGGAKYPRAHRPHDGGAIGPVIVKTLYNAAKERKIDIRTNSKAVDILTGKDGSVAGVKVESKDGKTYTIDTKAVVLAAGGFGANNEMCAKYQPKLKGYATTNQPGATGDGIILAEKVGAAFVDMDQIQAHPTAAPSGELISESVRGDGGILINAEGKRFTNELLTRDVVSNAELQQPGKFAWIVWDDATRKTAKLMDGYIKLGLTVTGKNLDELAKAMNVPADALKATIDTYSKDQKAGKDSQFGRPDMPQPMTNAPYWAVKVQPAIHHTMGGVKINTKAEVIGKNGKPIPGFFAAGEVTGGVHGGNRLGGNAQADIVTFGRIAGQTADAFLKAAK
;
A
#
# COMPACT_ATOMS: atom_id res chain seq x y z
N MET A 1 62.97 -56.22 -29.12
CA MET A 1 61.89 -55.31 -29.63
C MET A 1 61.28 -54.63 -28.46
N LYS A 2 61.55 -53.33 -28.27
CA LYS A 2 60.95 -52.51 -27.19
C LYS A 2 59.75 -51.75 -27.78
N ILE A 3 58.57 -51.99 -27.23
CA ILE A 3 57.36 -51.34 -27.65
C ILE A 3 57.17 -50.16 -26.71
N THR A 4 57.20 -48.92 -27.24
CA THR A 4 56.95 -47.67 -26.52
C THR A 4 55.42 -47.33 -26.56
N PRO A 5 54.73 -47.05 -25.45
CA PRO A 5 53.35 -46.65 -25.52
C PRO A 5 53.26 -45.17 -25.87
N ILE A 6 52.45 -44.89 -26.91
CA ILE A 6 52.04 -43.51 -27.27
C ILE A 6 50.90 -43.05 -26.31
N LEU A 7 51.17 -42.06 -25.48
CA LEU A 7 50.14 -41.40 -24.71
C LEU A 7 49.38 -40.42 -25.65
N VAL A 8 48.12 -40.72 -25.92
CA VAL A 8 47.19 -39.79 -26.55
C VAL A 8 46.57 -38.91 -25.42
N ALA A 9 46.98 -37.64 -25.29
CA ALA A 9 46.39 -36.68 -24.43
C ALA A 9 45.10 -36.17 -25.09
N ALA A 10 43.95 -36.63 -24.60
CA ALA A 10 42.65 -36.04 -24.97
C ALA A 10 42.50 -34.70 -24.26
N ALA A 11 42.62 -33.61 -25.00
CA ALA A 11 42.24 -32.29 -24.52
C ALA A 11 40.73 -32.20 -24.41
N VAL A 12 40.20 -32.26 -23.16
CA VAL A 12 38.80 -31.93 -22.86
C VAL A 12 38.71 -30.42 -22.88
N ALA A 13 38.27 -29.87 -23.99
CA ALA A 13 37.83 -28.48 -24.08
C ALA A 13 36.49 -28.35 -23.33
N THR A 14 36.53 -27.93 -22.07
CA THR A 14 35.37 -27.45 -21.36
C THR A 14 34.94 -26.16 -22.05
N ALA A 15 33.96 -26.25 -22.94
CA ALA A 15 33.21 -25.11 -23.43
C ALA A 15 32.43 -24.54 -22.23
N MET A 16 33.01 -23.54 -21.58
CA MET A 16 32.22 -22.62 -20.76
C MET A 16 31.33 -21.86 -21.74
N GLY A 17 30.15 -22.41 -21.99
CA GLY A 17 29.07 -21.69 -22.63
C GLY A 17 28.69 -20.54 -21.68
N GLY A 18 29.28 -19.36 -21.86
CA GLY A 18 28.80 -18.13 -21.27
C GLY A 18 27.38 -17.91 -21.79
N ALA A 19 26.36 -18.18 -20.97
CA ALA A 19 25.02 -17.75 -21.27
C ALA A 19 25.11 -16.23 -21.53
N CYS A 20 24.81 -15.83 -22.78
CA CYS A 20 24.73 -14.40 -23.11
C CYS A 20 23.75 -13.79 -22.14
N ALA A 21 24.16 -12.76 -21.37
CA ALA A 21 23.30 -12.12 -20.42
C ALA A 21 22.08 -11.58 -21.17
N GLU A 22 20.90 -11.83 -20.63
CA GLU A 22 19.66 -11.30 -21.22
C GLU A 22 19.68 -9.77 -21.13
N THR A 23 19.37 -9.08 -22.24
CA THR A 23 19.30 -7.62 -22.30
C THR A 23 17.86 -7.15 -22.49
N VAL A 24 17.44 -6.19 -21.67
CA VAL A 24 16.13 -5.53 -21.76
C VAL A 24 16.30 -4.02 -21.57
N ASP A 25 15.29 -3.23 -21.98
CA ASP A 25 15.34 -1.76 -21.82
C ASP A 25 15.24 -1.39 -20.33
N ALA A 26 14.35 -2.08 -19.57
CA ALA A 26 14.22 -1.84 -18.14
C ALA A 26 13.87 -3.09 -17.34
N VAL A 27 14.32 -3.12 -16.10
CA VAL A 27 13.91 -4.12 -15.09
C VAL A 27 13.07 -3.42 -14.00
N ILE A 28 11.90 -3.97 -13.73
CA ILE A 28 11.00 -3.52 -12.66
C ILE A 28 11.12 -4.49 -11.49
N ILE A 29 11.48 -4.01 -10.31
CA ILE A 29 11.62 -4.85 -9.11
C ILE A 29 10.38 -4.71 -8.23
N GLY A 30 9.54 -5.73 -8.22
CA GLY A 30 8.26 -5.82 -7.51
C GLY A 30 7.05 -5.72 -8.44
N SER A 31 6.07 -6.61 -8.23
CA SER A 31 4.83 -6.72 -9.00
C SER A 31 3.60 -6.16 -8.28
N GLY A 32 3.80 -5.25 -7.32
CA GLY A 32 2.72 -4.46 -6.72
C GLY A 32 2.16 -3.42 -7.69
N GLY A 33 1.20 -2.63 -7.23
CA GLY A 33 0.55 -1.59 -8.06
C GLY A 33 1.53 -0.63 -8.70
N ALA A 34 2.58 -0.21 -7.99
CA ALA A 34 3.59 0.71 -8.53
C ALA A 34 4.41 0.07 -9.68
N GLY A 35 4.89 -1.17 -9.45
CA GLY A 35 5.68 -1.88 -10.47
C GLY A 35 4.87 -2.22 -11.71
N LEU A 36 3.63 -2.69 -11.53
CA LEU A 36 2.74 -2.98 -12.68
C LEU A 36 2.36 -1.68 -13.43
N SER A 37 2.14 -0.56 -12.73
CA SER A 37 1.88 0.73 -13.38
C SER A 37 3.07 1.21 -14.21
N ALA A 38 4.30 1.08 -13.67
CA ALA A 38 5.52 1.41 -14.39
C ALA A 38 5.70 0.49 -15.61
N ALA A 39 5.51 -0.83 -15.45
CA ALA A 39 5.68 -1.81 -16.51
C ALA A 39 4.71 -1.58 -17.69
N VAL A 40 3.42 -1.39 -17.39
CA VAL A 40 2.41 -1.09 -18.42
C VAL A 40 2.75 0.23 -19.14
N THR A 41 3.09 1.28 -18.39
CA THR A 41 3.46 2.59 -18.96
C THR A 41 4.68 2.49 -19.88
N MET A 42 5.74 1.82 -19.45
CA MET A 42 6.95 1.67 -20.27
C MET A 42 6.70 0.84 -21.53
N THR A 43 5.91 -0.22 -21.43
CA THR A 43 5.57 -1.07 -22.58
C THR A 43 4.72 -0.31 -23.59
N ASP A 44 3.78 0.53 -23.15
CA ASP A 44 2.99 1.42 -24.04
C ASP A 44 3.87 2.47 -24.75
N LEU A 45 5.02 2.81 -24.17
CA LEU A 45 6.02 3.70 -24.76
C LEU A 45 7.04 2.95 -25.65
N GLY A 46 6.86 1.64 -25.85
CA GLY A 46 7.64 0.82 -26.79
C GLY A 46 8.86 0.13 -26.22
N HIS A 47 9.00 0.06 -24.88
CA HIS A 47 10.15 -0.58 -24.24
C HIS A 47 9.90 -2.06 -23.92
N LYS A 48 10.96 -2.87 -24.05
CA LYS A 48 10.98 -4.24 -23.54
C LYS A 48 11.30 -4.23 -22.06
N VAL A 49 10.37 -4.68 -21.22
CA VAL A 49 10.51 -4.70 -19.76
C VAL A 49 10.38 -6.10 -19.18
N VAL A 50 11.08 -6.36 -18.08
CA VAL A 50 10.92 -7.55 -17.23
C VAL A 50 10.50 -7.10 -15.83
N VAL A 51 9.47 -7.74 -15.27
CA VAL A 51 9.05 -7.54 -13.88
C VAL A 51 9.52 -8.72 -13.04
N LEU A 52 10.25 -8.44 -11.97
CA LEU A 52 10.75 -9.43 -11.02
C LEU A 52 9.91 -9.41 -9.75
N GLU A 53 9.37 -10.56 -9.38
CA GLU A 53 8.61 -10.76 -8.15
C GLU A 53 9.19 -11.91 -7.34
N LYS A 54 9.61 -11.64 -6.10
CA LYS A 54 10.20 -12.68 -5.24
C LYS A 54 9.17 -13.70 -4.73
N MET A 55 7.91 -13.28 -4.57
CA MET A 55 6.84 -14.13 -4.10
C MET A 55 6.28 -15.02 -5.24
N PRO A 56 5.58 -16.11 -4.90
CA PRO A 56 4.93 -16.95 -5.90
C PRO A 56 3.69 -16.30 -6.56
N MET A 57 3.21 -15.19 -6.00
CA MET A 57 2.03 -14.45 -6.47
C MET A 57 2.36 -12.97 -6.63
N ILE A 58 1.74 -12.36 -7.62
CA ILE A 58 1.82 -10.92 -7.88
C ILE A 58 0.93 -10.11 -6.94
N GLY A 59 1.13 -8.79 -6.91
CA GLY A 59 0.23 -7.83 -6.28
C GLY A 59 0.73 -7.22 -4.97
N GLY A 60 1.68 -7.85 -4.28
CA GLY A 60 2.27 -7.34 -3.04
C GLY A 60 1.23 -6.91 -1.99
N ASN A 61 1.49 -5.81 -1.28
CA ASN A 61 0.51 -5.21 -0.34
C ASN A 61 -0.69 -4.59 -1.06
N THR A 62 -0.57 -4.24 -2.34
CA THR A 62 -1.66 -3.62 -3.10
C THR A 62 -2.90 -4.51 -3.12
N VAL A 63 -2.75 -5.83 -3.32
CA VAL A 63 -3.90 -6.75 -3.38
C VAL A 63 -4.69 -6.80 -2.06
N ARG A 64 -4.09 -6.40 -0.94
CA ARG A 64 -4.72 -6.37 0.39
C ARG A 64 -5.42 -5.05 0.73
N ALA A 65 -5.35 -4.06 -0.16
CA ALA A 65 -5.94 -2.75 0.10
C ALA A 65 -7.47 -2.80 -0.02
N GLU A 66 -8.16 -2.34 1.02
CA GLU A 66 -9.63 -2.41 1.10
C GLU A 66 -10.32 -1.06 0.94
N GLY A 67 -9.63 0.05 1.22
CA GLY A 67 -10.20 1.39 1.26
C GLY A 67 -10.61 1.92 -0.11
N GLY A 68 -9.76 2.70 -0.74
CA GLY A 68 -9.99 3.31 -2.05
C GLY A 68 -8.71 3.96 -2.57
N ILE A 69 -8.78 4.55 -3.75
CA ILE A 69 -7.74 5.40 -4.33
C ILE A 69 -8.18 6.86 -4.26
N ASN A 70 -7.37 7.72 -3.60
CA ASN A 70 -7.71 9.13 -3.44
C ASN A 70 -7.40 9.93 -4.70
N ALA A 71 -8.38 10.74 -5.13
CA ALA A 71 -8.20 11.76 -6.16
C ALA A 71 -9.21 12.89 -5.97
N ALA A 72 -8.84 14.11 -6.33
CA ALA A 72 -9.71 15.27 -6.29
C ALA A 72 -10.04 15.76 -7.72
N GLU A 73 -11.14 16.49 -7.87
CA GLU A 73 -11.60 17.07 -9.14
C GLU A 73 -11.87 16.02 -10.23
N THR A 74 -12.32 14.82 -9.84
CA THR A 74 -12.65 13.75 -10.76
C THR A 74 -14.05 13.91 -11.34
N GLU A 75 -14.34 13.25 -12.47
CA GLU A 75 -15.68 13.24 -13.05
C GLU A 75 -16.71 12.55 -12.13
N GLN A 76 -16.29 11.56 -11.35
CA GLN A 76 -17.12 10.90 -10.35
C GLN A 76 -17.55 11.89 -9.25
N GLN A 77 -16.61 12.69 -8.73
CA GLN A 77 -16.92 13.72 -7.73
C GLN A 77 -17.85 14.80 -8.29
N LYS A 78 -17.61 15.27 -9.51
CA LYS A 78 -18.49 16.24 -10.17
C LYS A 78 -19.94 15.74 -10.28
N LYS A 79 -20.10 14.48 -10.72
CA LYS A 79 -21.42 13.84 -10.82
C LYS A 79 -22.12 13.69 -9.46
N ALA A 80 -21.33 13.46 -8.40
CA ALA A 80 -21.82 13.36 -7.02
C ALA A 80 -22.01 14.72 -6.31
N GLY A 81 -21.69 15.85 -6.96
CA GLY A 81 -21.79 17.17 -6.35
C GLY A 81 -20.79 17.41 -5.22
N ILE A 82 -19.65 16.70 -5.21
CA ILE A 82 -18.62 16.83 -4.17
C ILE A 82 -17.69 17.99 -4.53
N PRO A 83 -17.59 19.05 -3.70
CA PRO A 83 -16.81 20.25 -4.00
C PRO A 83 -15.35 20.12 -3.53
N ASP A 84 -14.70 18.99 -3.85
CA ASP A 84 -13.31 18.74 -3.51
C ASP A 84 -12.37 19.36 -4.55
N THR A 85 -11.17 19.77 -4.11
CA THR A 85 -10.17 20.40 -4.97
C THR A 85 -8.79 19.75 -4.77
N ILE A 86 -7.93 19.86 -5.77
CA ILE A 86 -6.51 19.46 -5.66
C ILE A 86 -5.84 20.18 -4.49
N GLU A 87 -6.15 21.47 -4.26
CA GLU A 87 -5.60 22.24 -3.14
C GLU A 87 -6.05 21.68 -1.79
N GLN A 88 -7.36 21.37 -1.63
CA GLN A 88 -7.84 20.76 -0.41
C GLN A 88 -7.25 19.37 -0.18
N PHE A 89 -7.03 18.60 -1.25
CA PHE A 89 -6.35 17.31 -1.15
C PHE A 89 -4.90 17.47 -0.70
N TYR A 90 -4.20 18.49 -1.21
CA TYR A 90 -2.84 18.84 -0.78
C TYR A 90 -2.80 19.22 0.70
N GLU A 91 -3.66 20.15 1.14
CA GLU A 91 -3.74 20.61 2.53
C GLU A 91 -4.01 19.45 3.49
N ASP A 92 -5.00 18.60 3.18
CA ASP A 92 -5.34 17.45 4.01
C ASP A 92 -4.15 16.47 4.10
N THR A 93 -3.44 16.23 2.98
CA THR A 93 -2.29 15.31 2.93
C THR A 93 -1.10 15.86 3.73
N MET A 94 -0.77 17.13 3.58
CA MET A 94 0.26 17.80 4.37
C MET A 94 -0.06 17.73 5.86
N LYS A 95 -1.28 18.15 6.25
CA LYS A 95 -1.74 18.10 7.64
C LYS A 95 -1.75 16.68 8.19
N GLY A 96 -2.25 15.72 7.40
CA GLY A 96 -2.29 14.30 7.78
C GLY A 96 -0.90 13.71 8.00
N GLY A 97 0.09 14.15 7.27
CA GLY A 97 1.50 13.80 7.39
C GLY A 97 2.29 14.64 8.40
N HIS A 98 1.60 15.41 9.26
CA HIS A 98 2.20 16.30 10.28
C HIS A 98 3.09 17.41 9.70
N ASN A 99 2.89 17.79 8.43
CA ASN A 99 3.66 18.80 7.69
C ASN A 99 5.18 18.53 7.60
N ILE A 100 5.58 17.25 7.74
CA ILE A 100 6.97 16.83 7.48
C ILE A 100 7.14 16.17 6.11
N ASN A 101 6.05 16.01 5.35
CA ASN A 101 6.05 15.58 3.97
C ASN A 101 6.94 16.50 3.10
N ASP A 102 7.50 15.97 2.02
CA ASP A 102 8.06 16.80 0.96
C ASP A 102 6.91 17.48 0.18
N PRO A 103 6.81 18.83 0.23
CA PRO A 103 5.69 19.56 -0.39
C PRO A 103 5.59 19.35 -1.91
N GLU A 104 6.72 19.17 -2.60
CA GLU A 104 6.75 18.97 -4.05
C GLU A 104 6.24 17.59 -4.43
N LEU A 105 6.59 16.56 -3.64
CA LEU A 105 6.08 15.21 -3.83
C LEU A 105 4.58 15.13 -3.55
N VAL A 106 4.10 15.80 -2.49
CA VAL A 106 2.66 15.88 -2.20
C VAL A 106 1.92 16.61 -3.31
N ARG A 107 2.46 17.73 -3.81
CA ARG A 107 1.88 18.47 -4.93
C ARG A 107 1.80 17.60 -6.18
N THR A 108 2.86 16.85 -6.48
CA THR A 108 2.89 15.91 -7.60
C THR A 108 1.80 14.84 -7.45
N LEU A 109 1.71 14.19 -6.29
CA LEU A 109 0.68 13.21 -5.98
C LEU A 109 -0.72 13.77 -6.22
N THR A 110 -1.05 14.89 -5.57
CA THR A 110 -2.42 15.42 -5.54
C THR A 110 -2.87 15.97 -6.90
N THR A 111 -1.94 16.51 -7.69
CA THR A 111 -2.20 17.00 -9.05
C THR A 111 -2.50 15.86 -10.01
N HIS A 112 -1.72 14.76 -9.95
CA HIS A 112 -1.79 13.68 -10.93
C HIS A 112 -2.66 12.50 -10.52
N ALA A 113 -3.19 12.46 -9.29
CA ALA A 113 -4.03 11.37 -8.82
C ALA A 113 -5.31 11.18 -9.65
N LYS A 114 -5.93 12.27 -10.14
CA LYS A 114 -7.10 12.18 -11.03
C LYS A 114 -6.79 11.48 -12.35
N ASP A 115 -5.60 11.73 -12.90
CA ASP A 115 -5.16 11.08 -14.13
C ASP A 115 -4.86 9.58 -13.88
N ALA A 116 -4.41 9.23 -12.67
CA ALA A 116 -4.22 7.84 -12.26
C ALA A 116 -5.56 7.08 -12.17
N VAL A 117 -6.60 7.69 -11.59
CA VAL A 117 -7.96 7.11 -11.55
C VAL A 117 -8.52 6.96 -12.96
N ALA A 118 -8.46 8.00 -13.78
CA ALA A 118 -8.96 7.96 -15.17
C ALA A 118 -8.21 6.91 -16.01
N TRP A 119 -6.92 6.75 -15.79
CA TRP A 119 -6.12 5.72 -16.47
C TRP A 119 -6.53 4.31 -16.05
N LEU A 120 -6.74 4.03 -14.76
CA LEU A 120 -7.25 2.75 -14.29
C LEU A 120 -8.64 2.45 -14.85
N ASP A 121 -9.54 3.45 -14.91
CA ASP A 121 -10.86 3.30 -15.51
C ASP A 121 -10.76 2.99 -17.02
N SER A 122 -9.83 3.62 -17.74
CA SER A 122 -9.58 3.32 -19.16
C SER A 122 -9.09 1.89 -19.40
N LEU A 123 -8.49 1.26 -18.37
CA LEU A 123 -8.08 -0.14 -18.35
C LEU A 123 -9.18 -1.09 -17.83
N GLY A 124 -10.37 -0.56 -17.46
CA GLY A 124 -11.53 -1.32 -17.04
C GLY A 124 -11.69 -1.53 -15.53
N ALA A 125 -11.15 -0.63 -14.69
CA ALA A 125 -11.28 -0.74 -13.23
C ALA A 125 -12.67 -0.42 -12.68
N ASP A 126 -13.45 0.48 -13.34
CA ASP A 126 -14.77 0.96 -12.91
C ASP A 126 -14.81 1.47 -11.46
N LEU A 127 -14.11 2.59 -11.25
CA LEU A 127 -13.96 3.23 -9.93
C LEU A 127 -15.03 4.31 -9.70
N SER A 128 -16.29 3.92 -9.75
CA SER A 128 -17.45 4.84 -9.80
C SER A 128 -17.98 5.29 -8.45
N VAL A 129 -17.68 4.59 -7.35
CA VAL A 129 -18.11 4.96 -6.00
C VAL A 129 -17.08 5.86 -5.33
N VAL A 130 -17.52 6.98 -4.72
CA VAL A 130 -16.65 7.90 -3.99
C VAL A 130 -17.02 7.91 -2.51
N GLY A 131 -16.08 7.47 -1.66
CA GLY A 131 -16.22 7.42 -0.21
C GLY A 131 -15.25 8.36 0.52
N ARG A 132 -15.39 8.42 1.86
CA ARG A 132 -14.53 9.22 2.73
C ARG A 132 -13.56 8.32 3.51
N ALA A 133 -12.32 8.77 3.67
CA ALA A 133 -11.35 8.21 4.61
C ALA A 133 -11.06 9.19 5.74
N GLY A 134 -10.51 8.71 6.86
CA GLY A 134 -10.14 9.54 8.01
C GLY A 134 -9.13 10.63 7.64
N GLY A 135 -9.30 11.83 8.21
CA GLY A 135 -8.46 12.98 7.94
C GLY A 135 -8.77 13.75 6.64
N ALA A 136 -9.67 13.24 5.79
CA ALA A 136 -10.09 13.94 4.58
C ALA A 136 -11.31 14.85 4.84
N LYS A 137 -11.24 16.09 4.37
CA LYS A 137 -12.36 17.04 4.48
C LYS A 137 -13.55 16.64 3.61
N TYR A 138 -13.28 16.17 2.38
CA TYR A 138 -14.30 15.73 1.43
C TYR A 138 -14.13 14.26 1.05
N PRO A 139 -15.22 13.58 0.60
CA PRO A 139 -15.10 12.25 0.00
C PRO A 139 -14.22 12.30 -1.27
N ARG A 140 -13.17 11.47 -1.31
CA ARG A 140 -12.24 11.39 -2.45
C ARG A 140 -11.67 10.00 -2.69
N ALA A 141 -12.06 9.03 -1.87
CA ALA A 141 -11.61 7.65 -2.01
C ALA A 141 -12.48 6.92 -3.04
N HIS A 142 -11.97 6.77 -4.26
CA HIS A 142 -12.65 6.06 -5.35
C HIS A 142 -12.56 4.56 -5.12
N ARG A 143 -13.69 3.88 -5.25
CA ARG A 143 -13.87 2.43 -5.03
C ARG A 143 -14.54 1.80 -6.24
N PRO A 144 -14.45 0.46 -6.40
CA PRO A 144 -15.23 -0.27 -7.39
C PRO A 144 -16.72 0.02 -7.26
N HIS A 145 -17.48 -0.12 -8.36
CA HIS A 145 -18.91 0.15 -8.44
C HIS A 145 -19.76 -0.60 -7.39
N ASP A 146 -19.27 -1.72 -6.89
CA ASP A 146 -19.95 -2.53 -5.87
C ASP A 146 -19.54 -2.19 -4.43
N GLY A 147 -18.72 -1.14 -4.24
CA GLY A 147 -18.17 -0.75 -2.93
C GLY A 147 -17.18 -1.74 -2.32
N GLY A 148 -16.69 -2.68 -3.12
CA GLY A 148 -15.72 -3.69 -2.69
C GLY A 148 -14.31 -3.16 -2.46
N ALA A 149 -13.38 -4.06 -2.11
CA ALA A 149 -11.98 -3.75 -1.88
C ALA A 149 -11.29 -3.27 -3.17
N ILE A 150 -10.57 -2.15 -3.07
CA ILE A 150 -9.89 -1.53 -4.22
C ILE A 150 -8.68 -2.34 -4.72
N GLY A 151 -7.93 -2.96 -3.82
CA GLY A 151 -6.66 -3.60 -4.14
C GLY A 151 -6.76 -4.75 -5.15
N PRO A 152 -7.67 -5.71 -4.98
CA PRO A 152 -7.89 -6.76 -5.96
C PRO A 152 -8.25 -6.22 -7.35
N VAL A 153 -9.01 -5.11 -7.41
CA VAL A 153 -9.40 -4.47 -8.68
C VAL A 153 -8.19 -3.86 -9.36
N ILE A 154 -7.39 -3.06 -8.66
CA ILE A 154 -6.15 -2.45 -9.21
C ILE A 154 -5.22 -3.56 -9.75
N VAL A 155 -4.93 -4.57 -8.92
CA VAL A 155 -4.00 -5.65 -9.32
C VAL A 155 -4.53 -6.42 -10.53
N LYS A 156 -5.81 -6.80 -10.54
CA LYS A 156 -6.44 -7.51 -11.66
C LYS A 156 -6.40 -6.68 -12.94
N THR A 157 -6.76 -5.41 -12.86
CA THR A 157 -6.78 -4.48 -14.02
C THR A 157 -5.37 -4.34 -14.61
N LEU A 158 -4.38 -4.02 -13.77
CA LEU A 158 -3.00 -3.85 -14.22
C LEU A 158 -2.37 -5.16 -14.73
N TYR A 159 -2.68 -6.28 -14.09
CA TYR A 159 -2.19 -7.59 -14.55
C TYR A 159 -2.80 -7.99 -15.90
N ASN A 160 -4.10 -7.75 -16.11
CA ASN A 160 -4.72 -7.99 -17.40
C ASN A 160 -4.08 -7.10 -18.49
N ALA A 161 -3.89 -5.81 -18.21
CA ALA A 161 -3.20 -4.89 -19.10
C ALA A 161 -1.77 -5.35 -19.43
N ALA A 162 -1.04 -5.88 -18.43
CA ALA A 162 0.29 -6.44 -18.62
C ALA A 162 0.28 -7.72 -19.49
N LYS A 163 -0.71 -8.60 -19.29
CA LYS A 163 -0.87 -9.83 -20.12
C LYS A 163 -1.16 -9.50 -21.59
N GLU A 164 -2.08 -8.55 -21.84
CA GLU A 164 -2.42 -8.11 -23.19
C GLU A 164 -1.18 -7.59 -23.94
N ARG A 165 -0.29 -6.91 -23.21
CA ARG A 165 1.00 -6.37 -23.71
C ARG A 165 2.14 -7.40 -23.71
N LYS A 166 1.88 -8.62 -23.25
CA LYS A 166 2.88 -9.72 -23.16
C LYS A 166 4.09 -9.34 -22.34
N ILE A 167 3.91 -8.57 -21.25
CA ILE A 167 4.98 -8.20 -20.34
C ILE A 167 5.49 -9.46 -19.63
N ASP A 168 6.81 -9.66 -19.61
CA ASP A 168 7.46 -10.77 -18.91
C ASP A 168 7.45 -10.51 -17.39
N ILE A 169 6.59 -11.21 -16.67
CA ILE A 169 6.47 -11.14 -15.21
C ILE A 169 6.97 -12.45 -14.62
N ARG A 170 8.09 -12.38 -13.88
CA ARG A 170 8.77 -13.54 -13.29
C ARG A 170 8.51 -13.59 -11.79
N THR A 171 7.63 -14.48 -11.37
CA THR A 171 7.44 -14.82 -9.95
C THR A 171 8.55 -15.74 -9.45
N ASN A 172 8.73 -15.83 -8.10
CA ASN A 172 9.84 -16.59 -7.47
C ASN A 172 11.22 -16.17 -8.02
N SER A 173 11.36 -14.90 -8.37
CA SER A 173 12.56 -14.30 -8.98
C SER A 173 12.95 -13.08 -8.15
N LYS A 174 13.89 -13.28 -7.22
CA LYS A 174 14.33 -12.27 -6.27
C LYS A 174 15.48 -11.46 -6.86
N ALA A 175 15.30 -10.14 -6.99
CA ALA A 175 16.43 -9.24 -7.23
C ALA A 175 17.32 -9.23 -5.97
N VAL A 176 18.59 -9.60 -6.12
CA VAL A 176 19.55 -9.71 -5.01
C VAL A 176 20.65 -8.65 -5.08
N ASP A 177 20.83 -8.03 -6.25
CA ASP A 177 21.77 -6.94 -6.45
C ASP A 177 21.37 -6.06 -7.64
N ILE A 178 21.70 -4.77 -7.58
CA ILE A 178 21.60 -3.81 -8.69
C ILE A 178 23.05 -3.49 -9.09
N LEU A 179 23.41 -3.86 -10.32
CA LEU A 179 24.75 -3.66 -10.84
C LEU A 179 24.91 -2.25 -11.38
N THR A 180 26.05 -1.63 -11.12
CA THR A 180 26.38 -0.29 -11.60
C THR A 180 27.64 -0.28 -12.44
N GLY A 181 27.67 0.60 -13.43
CA GLY A 181 28.86 0.91 -14.22
C GLY A 181 29.90 1.69 -13.42
N LYS A 182 31.07 1.93 -14.04
CA LYS A 182 32.16 2.71 -13.42
C LYS A 182 31.79 4.18 -13.14
N ASP A 183 30.82 4.70 -13.87
CA ASP A 183 30.26 6.03 -13.74
C ASP A 183 29.13 6.12 -12.67
N GLY A 184 28.80 4.99 -12.03
CA GLY A 184 27.73 4.90 -11.06
C GLY A 184 26.32 4.75 -11.65
N SER A 185 26.18 4.70 -12.98
CA SER A 185 24.90 4.43 -13.64
C SER A 185 24.47 2.98 -13.47
N VAL A 186 23.16 2.69 -13.54
CA VAL A 186 22.64 1.33 -13.56
C VAL A 186 23.13 0.59 -14.79
N ALA A 187 23.58 -0.67 -14.61
CA ALA A 187 24.09 -1.54 -15.68
C ALA A 187 23.35 -2.89 -15.76
N GLY A 188 22.65 -3.32 -14.70
CA GLY A 188 21.94 -4.59 -14.69
C GLY A 188 21.36 -4.94 -13.32
N VAL A 189 20.70 -6.09 -13.26
CA VAL A 189 20.15 -6.67 -12.01
C VAL A 189 20.57 -8.13 -11.90
N LYS A 190 21.11 -8.51 -10.74
CA LYS A 190 21.34 -9.91 -10.39
C LYS A 190 20.08 -10.49 -9.75
N VAL A 191 19.64 -11.62 -10.27
CA VAL A 191 18.40 -12.29 -9.87
C VAL A 191 18.71 -13.67 -9.31
N GLU A 192 18.02 -14.04 -8.24
CA GLU A 192 17.99 -15.37 -7.67
C GLU A 192 16.64 -16.02 -7.98
N SER A 193 16.63 -17.16 -8.64
CA SER A 193 15.46 -17.97 -8.95
C SER A 193 15.10 -18.91 -7.79
N LYS A 194 13.90 -19.51 -7.86
CA LYS A 194 13.37 -20.40 -6.81
C LYS A 194 14.30 -21.56 -6.43
N ASP A 195 15.08 -22.06 -7.38
CA ASP A 195 16.05 -23.15 -7.18
C ASP A 195 17.42 -22.67 -6.63
N GLY A 196 17.53 -21.39 -6.26
CA GLY A 196 18.75 -20.79 -5.71
C GLY A 196 19.82 -20.43 -6.76
N LYS A 197 19.56 -20.68 -8.06
CA LYS A 197 20.48 -20.27 -9.12
C LYS A 197 20.39 -18.77 -9.35
N THR A 198 21.52 -18.16 -9.65
CA THR A 198 21.58 -16.73 -9.97
C THR A 198 21.88 -16.51 -11.44
N TYR A 199 21.26 -15.47 -12.00
CA TYR A 199 21.52 -14.98 -13.35
C TYR A 199 21.49 -13.45 -13.36
N THR A 200 21.97 -12.84 -14.44
CA THR A 200 22.00 -11.38 -14.60
C THR A 200 21.13 -10.97 -15.78
N ILE A 201 20.42 -9.87 -15.62
CA ILE A 201 19.72 -9.18 -16.70
C ILE A 201 20.42 -7.83 -16.89
N ASP A 202 20.98 -7.60 -18.07
CA ASP A 202 21.60 -6.33 -18.43
C ASP A 202 20.52 -5.32 -18.77
N THR A 203 20.60 -4.13 -18.19
CA THR A 203 19.65 -3.04 -18.42
C THR A 203 20.26 -1.70 -18.06
N LYS A 204 19.80 -0.62 -18.72
CA LYS A 204 20.19 0.76 -18.37
C LYS A 204 19.20 1.43 -17.42
N ALA A 205 18.03 0.84 -17.16
CA ALA A 205 17.01 1.43 -16.31
C ALA A 205 16.43 0.39 -15.34
N VAL A 206 16.36 0.74 -14.05
CA VAL A 206 15.72 -0.05 -13.00
C VAL A 206 14.65 0.81 -12.33
N VAL A 207 13.42 0.28 -12.24
CA VAL A 207 12.36 0.86 -11.40
C VAL A 207 12.20 -0.01 -10.15
N LEU A 208 12.57 0.52 -9.01
CA LEU A 208 12.41 -0.13 -7.71
C LEU A 208 11.01 0.11 -7.17
N ALA A 209 10.19 -0.94 -7.12
CA ALA A 209 8.80 -0.93 -6.64
C ALA A 209 8.53 -2.08 -5.65
N ALA A 210 9.55 -2.39 -4.83
CA ALA A 210 9.61 -3.59 -3.99
C ALA A 210 8.76 -3.52 -2.71
N GLY A 211 8.00 -2.44 -2.50
CA GLY A 211 7.21 -2.20 -1.30
C GLY A 211 8.06 -1.83 -0.08
N GLY A 212 7.40 -1.70 1.07
CA GLY A 212 8.02 -1.32 2.32
C GLY A 212 8.62 -2.49 3.11
N PHE A 213 8.82 -2.24 4.41
CA PHE A 213 9.40 -3.22 5.33
C PHE A 213 8.49 -3.61 6.51
N GLY A 214 7.17 -3.37 6.37
CA GLY A 214 6.18 -3.56 7.45
C GLY A 214 5.98 -5.01 7.92
N ALA A 215 6.47 -6.01 7.20
CA ALA A 215 6.50 -7.41 7.64
C ALA A 215 7.84 -7.83 8.28
N ASN A 216 8.83 -6.93 8.33
CA ASN A 216 10.11 -7.15 8.98
C ASN A 216 10.10 -6.49 10.37
N ASN A 217 9.65 -7.24 11.39
CA ASN A 217 9.53 -6.73 12.77
C ASN A 217 10.85 -6.22 13.35
N GLU A 218 11.98 -6.82 12.98
CA GLU A 218 13.31 -6.37 13.44
C GLU A 218 13.66 -5.02 12.83
N MET A 219 13.43 -4.85 11.53
CA MET A 219 13.67 -3.59 10.83
C MET A 219 12.72 -2.49 11.33
N CYS A 220 11.44 -2.82 11.55
CA CYS A 220 10.49 -1.89 12.17
C CYS A 220 10.92 -1.48 13.58
N ALA A 221 11.34 -2.43 14.42
CA ALA A 221 11.80 -2.14 15.77
C ALA A 221 13.14 -1.38 15.81
N LYS A 222 14.02 -1.56 14.79
CA LYS A 222 15.25 -0.79 14.63
C LYS A 222 14.96 0.71 14.46
N TYR A 223 13.99 1.05 13.62
CA TYR A 223 13.64 2.44 13.34
C TYR A 223 12.63 3.03 14.33
N GLN A 224 11.71 2.21 14.85
CA GLN A 224 10.69 2.64 15.80
C GLN A 224 10.51 1.58 16.92
N PRO A 225 11.32 1.64 18.00
CA PRO A 225 11.37 0.61 19.05
C PRO A 225 10.02 0.29 19.71
N LYS A 226 9.09 1.25 19.77
CA LYS A 226 7.75 1.06 20.34
C LYS A 226 6.89 0.05 19.58
N LEU A 227 7.23 -0.29 18.33
CA LEU A 227 6.50 -1.25 17.50
C LEU A 227 6.96 -2.69 17.70
N LYS A 228 7.95 -2.92 18.57
CA LYS A 228 8.42 -4.29 18.84
C LYS A 228 7.27 -5.18 19.31
N GLY A 229 7.07 -6.30 18.60
CA GLY A 229 6.03 -7.27 18.92
C GLY A 229 4.62 -6.95 18.40
N TYR A 230 4.44 -5.87 17.65
CA TYR A 230 3.15 -5.60 16.99
C TYR A 230 2.89 -6.64 15.89
N ALA A 231 1.61 -6.98 15.71
CA ALA A 231 1.15 -7.68 14.52
C ALA A 231 1.35 -6.79 13.28
N THR A 232 1.23 -7.39 12.10
CA THR A 232 1.32 -6.66 10.83
C THR A 232 0.19 -7.04 9.90
N THR A 233 -0.34 -6.05 9.17
CA THR A 233 -1.31 -6.26 8.09
C THR A 233 -0.62 -6.56 6.75
N ASN A 234 0.70 -6.47 6.72
CA ASN A 234 1.49 -6.63 5.50
C ASN A 234 1.53 -8.09 5.03
N GLN A 235 1.65 -8.26 3.71
CA GLN A 235 1.97 -9.56 3.14
C GLN A 235 3.42 -9.97 3.50
N PRO A 236 3.73 -11.28 3.59
CA PRO A 236 5.02 -11.76 4.10
C PRO A 236 6.26 -11.28 3.33
N GLY A 237 6.10 -10.89 2.07
CA GLY A 237 7.19 -10.38 1.24
C GLY A 237 7.57 -8.91 1.50
N ALA A 238 6.85 -8.15 2.33
CA ALA A 238 7.16 -6.76 2.65
C ALA A 238 8.31 -6.66 3.68
N THR A 239 9.50 -7.14 3.31
CA THR A 239 10.66 -7.36 4.21
C THR A 239 11.75 -6.32 4.08
N GLY A 240 11.58 -5.28 3.24
CA GLY A 240 12.56 -4.21 3.08
C GLY A 240 13.72 -4.54 2.13
N ASP A 241 13.58 -5.57 1.29
CA ASP A 241 14.65 -5.93 0.33
C ASP A 241 15.01 -4.76 -0.59
N GLY A 242 14.02 -3.94 -1.00
CA GLY A 242 14.25 -2.75 -1.81
C GLY A 242 15.11 -1.70 -1.12
N ILE A 243 14.94 -1.52 0.19
CA ILE A 243 15.78 -0.62 1.00
C ILE A 243 17.22 -1.10 1.01
N ILE A 244 17.44 -2.41 1.19
CA ILE A 244 18.78 -3.02 1.19
C ILE A 244 19.44 -2.88 -0.19
N LEU A 245 18.71 -3.10 -1.27
CA LEU A 245 19.23 -2.94 -2.64
C LEU A 245 19.61 -1.48 -2.92
N ALA A 246 18.75 -0.54 -2.57
CA ALA A 246 19.00 0.89 -2.77
C ALA A 246 20.19 1.41 -1.94
N GLU A 247 20.37 0.90 -0.71
CA GLU A 247 21.51 1.25 0.14
C GLU A 247 22.86 0.87 -0.50
N LYS A 248 22.92 -0.31 -1.12
CA LYS A 248 24.14 -0.81 -1.80
C LYS A 248 24.58 0.09 -2.95
N VAL A 249 23.65 0.68 -3.68
CA VAL A 249 23.93 1.61 -4.78
C VAL A 249 24.06 3.06 -4.36
N GLY A 250 24.07 3.32 -3.04
CA GLY A 250 24.33 4.64 -2.48
C GLY A 250 23.14 5.60 -2.46
N ALA A 251 21.91 5.09 -2.50
CA ALA A 251 20.71 5.90 -2.35
C ALA A 251 20.64 6.62 -1.00
N ALA A 252 20.05 7.81 -0.98
CA ALA A 252 19.64 8.50 0.24
C ALA A 252 18.26 8.02 0.70
N PHE A 253 17.99 8.16 2.00
CA PHE A 253 16.73 7.76 2.63
C PHE A 253 16.14 8.93 3.41
N VAL A 254 14.82 8.92 3.56
CA VAL A 254 14.09 9.91 4.39
C VAL A 254 13.02 9.19 5.21
N ASP A 255 12.66 9.76 6.36
CA ASP A 255 11.52 9.38 7.20
C ASP A 255 11.50 7.90 7.65
N MET A 256 12.65 7.23 7.74
CA MET A 256 12.75 5.80 8.02
C MET A 256 12.12 5.38 9.35
N ASP A 257 12.03 6.30 10.31
CA ASP A 257 11.37 6.11 11.61
C ASP A 257 9.84 6.34 11.54
N GLN A 258 9.33 6.82 10.41
CA GLN A 258 7.90 7.05 10.23
C GLN A 258 7.22 5.76 9.76
N ILE A 259 6.66 5.02 10.72
CA ILE A 259 5.98 3.74 10.49
C ILE A 259 4.57 3.83 11.07
N GLN A 260 3.56 3.62 10.23
CA GLN A 260 2.16 3.72 10.63
C GLN A 260 1.65 2.42 11.25
N ALA A 261 1.05 2.54 12.42
CA ALA A 261 0.13 1.53 12.93
C ALA A 261 -1.30 1.82 12.43
N HIS A 262 -2.01 0.78 11.98
CA HIS A 262 -3.43 0.85 11.66
C HIS A 262 -4.24 0.44 12.89
N PRO A 263 -5.22 1.24 13.35
CA PRO A 263 -5.94 0.95 14.59
C PRO A 263 -6.83 -0.29 14.50
N THR A 264 -7.34 -0.59 13.31
CA THR A 264 -8.31 -1.67 13.15
C THR A 264 -7.72 -2.83 12.36
N ALA A 265 -6.91 -3.66 13.03
CA ALA A 265 -6.51 -4.97 12.55
C ALA A 265 -7.04 -6.05 13.51
N ALA A 266 -7.53 -7.16 12.97
CA ALA A 266 -7.86 -8.33 13.78
C ALA A 266 -6.58 -8.88 14.45
N PRO A 267 -6.67 -9.58 15.60
CA PRO A 267 -5.49 -10.15 16.26
C PRO A 267 -4.66 -11.09 15.39
N SER A 268 -5.27 -11.71 14.39
CA SER A 268 -4.63 -12.57 13.37
C SER A 268 -3.86 -11.79 12.29
N GLY A 269 -3.99 -10.44 12.25
CA GLY A 269 -3.29 -9.57 11.30
C GLY A 269 -4.14 -9.13 10.10
N GLU A 270 -5.38 -9.64 9.95
CA GLU A 270 -6.28 -9.18 8.90
C GLU A 270 -6.66 -7.71 9.12
N LEU A 271 -6.58 -6.95 8.05
CA LEU A 271 -7.03 -5.56 8.04
C LEU A 271 -8.55 -5.50 8.16
N ILE A 272 -9.05 -4.69 9.10
CA ILE A 272 -10.44 -4.23 9.09
C ILE A 272 -10.44 -2.81 8.56
N SER A 273 -11.04 -2.63 7.40
CA SER A 273 -10.97 -1.39 6.64
C SER A 273 -11.40 -0.16 7.45
N GLU A 274 -10.68 0.93 7.24
CA GLU A 274 -11.07 2.25 7.75
C GLU A 274 -12.46 2.67 7.27
N SER A 275 -12.91 2.15 6.11
CA SER A 275 -14.24 2.44 5.60
C SER A 275 -15.36 1.97 6.51
N VAL A 276 -15.17 0.90 7.31
CA VAL A 276 -16.17 0.47 8.31
C VAL A 276 -16.47 1.60 9.31
N ARG A 277 -15.43 2.33 9.74
CA ARG A 277 -15.59 3.50 10.60
C ARG A 277 -16.25 4.66 9.83
N GLY A 278 -15.84 4.88 8.58
CA GLY A 278 -16.43 5.88 7.69
C GLY A 278 -17.92 5.64 7.41
N ASP A 279 -18.30 4.38 7.26
CA ASP A 279 -19.67 3.96 6.93
C ASP A 279 -20.60 3.89 8.16
N GLY A 280 -20.12 4.22 9.38
CA GLY A 280 -20.94 4.31 10.60
C GLY A 280 -20.51 3.41 11.76
N GLY A 281 -19.53 2.52 11.56
CA GLY A 281 -18.98 1.70 12.64
C GLY A 281 -18.35 2.56 13.75
N ILE A 282 -18.48 2.11 15.01
CA ILE A 282 -17.93 2.79 16.19
C ILE A 282 -16.96 1.89 16.96
N LEU A 283 -16.01 2.50 17.66
CA LEU A 283 -15.02 1.79 18.47
C LEU A 283 -15.47 1.74 19.94
N ILE A 284 -15.56 0.52 20.47
CA ILE A 284 -16.01 0.21 21.83
C ILE A 284 -14.88 -0.46 22.62
N ASN A 285 -14.54 0.03 23.80
CA ASN A 285 -13.57 -0.55 24.70
C ASN A 285 -14.14 -1.72 25.51
N ALA A 286 -13.30 -2.36 26.35
CA ALA A 286 -13.70 -3.47 27.22
C ALA A 286 -14.77 -3.09 28.26
N GLU A 287 -15.00 -1.79 28.52
CA GLU A 287 -16.04 -1.31 29.42
C GLU A 287 -17.38 -1.04 28.72
N GLY A 288 -17.51 -1.32 27.43
CA GLY A 288 -18.71 -1.07 26.63
C GLY A 288 -18.90 0.40 26.21
N LYS A 289 -17.84 1.21 26.21
CA LYS A 289 -17.88 2.66 25.95
C LYS A 289 -17.09 3.04 24.71
N ARG A 290 -17.56 4.07 23.97
CA ARG A 290 -16.72 4.80 23.01
C ARG A 290 -15.62 5.57 23.75
N PHE A 291 -14.50 5.81 23.08
CA PHE A 291 -13.34 6.46 23.70
C PHE A 291 -12.64 7.48 22.80
N THR A 292 -13.08 7.63 21.55
CA THR A 292 -12.48 8.55 20.58
C THR A 292 -13.45 8.90 19.46
N ASN A 293 -13.11 9.93 18.68
CA ASN A 293 -13.68 10.15 17.36
C ASN A 293 -13.04 9.18 16.37
N GLU A 294 -13.81 8.28 15.81
CA GLU A 294 -13.35 7.21 14.93
C GLU A 294 -12.83 7.70 13.57
N LEU A 295 -13.13 8.94 13.19
CA LEU A 295 -12.72 9.56 11.92
C LEU A 295 -11.44 10.40 12.04
N LEU A 296 -10.78 10.41 13.21
CA LEU A 296 -9.45 10.98 13.34
C LEU A 296 -8.41 10.14 12.59
N THR A 297 -7.21 10.69 12.44
CA THR A 297 -6.10 10.01 11.75
C THR A 297 -5.71 8.72 12.46
N ARG A 298 -5.09 7.79 11.73
CA ARG A 298 -4.78 6.42 12.22
C ARG A 298 -3.90 6.42 13.46
N ASP A 299 -2.91 7.29 13.50
CA ASP A 299 -2.01 7.45 14.64
C ASP A 299 -2.76 7.91 15.89
N VAL A 300 -3.67 8.89 15.77
CA VAL A 300 -4.48 9.38 16.88
C VAL A 300 -5.41 8.29 17.40
N VAL A 301 -6.12 7.60 16.52
CA VAL A 301 -7.04 6.52 16.92
C VAL A 301 -6.26 5.34 17.52
N SER A 302 -5.12 4.93 16.93
CA SER A 302 -4.26 3.88 17.48
C SER A 302 -3.74 4.23 18.89
N ASN A 303 -3.31 5.49 19.10
CA ASN A 303 -2.84 5.94 20.39
C ASN A 303 -3.98 5.95 21.43
N ALA A 304 -5.19 6.39 21.05
CA ALA A 304 -6.35 6.33 21.93
C ALA A 304 -6.72 4.90 22.32
N GLU A 305 -6.63 3.95 21.39
CA GLU A 305 -6.90 2.54 21.62
C GLU A 305 -5.87 1.89 22.57
N LEU A 306 -4.58 2.23 22.42
CA LEU A 306 -3.52 1.75 23.30
C LEU A 306 -3.65 2.22 24.75
N GLN A 307 -4.43 3.28 25.01
CA GLN A 307 -4.76 3.74 26.37
C GLN A 307 -5.95 2.98 26.98
N GLN A 308 -6.68 2.15 26.18
CA GLN A 308 -7.83 1.42 26.70
C GLN A 308 -7.41 0.17 27.47
N PRO A 309 -8.24 -0.33 28.42
CA PRO A 309 -8.01 -1.60 29.09
C PRO A 309 -7.81 -2.74 28.09
N GLY A 310 -6.69 -3.46 28.22
CA GLY A 310 -6.33 -4.55 27.31
C GLY A 310 -5.72 -4.11 25.97
N LYS A 311 -5.62 -2.79 25.70
CA LYS A 311 -5.02 -2.21 24.47
C LYS A 311 -5.66 -2.73 23.18
N PHE A 312 -6.97 -2.94 23.20
CA PHE A 312 -7.78 -3.37 22.08
C PHE A 312 -9.12 -2.63 22.10
N ALA A 313 -9.84 -2.71 20.98
CA ALA A 313 -11.23 -2.27 20.87
C ALA A 313 -12.07 -3.34 20.16
N TRP A 314 -13.39 -3.10 20.16
CA TRP A 314 -14.34 -3.73 19.27
C TRP A 314 -14.84 -2.69 18.28
N ILE A 315 -14.74 -2.96 16.98
CA ILE A 315 -15.48 -2.18 16.01
C ILE A 315 -16.86 -2.79 15.84
N VAL A 316 -17.90 -1.99 16.12
CA VAL A 316 -19.30 -2.43 16.17
C VAL A 316 -20.09 -1.78 15.05
N TRP A 317 -20.97 -2.54 14.40
CA TRP A 317 -21.92 -2.05 13.42
C TRP A 317 -23.23 -2.84 13.44
N ASP A 318 -24.29 -2.29 12.86
CA ASP A 318 -25.61 -2.90 12.72
C ASP A 318 -25.88 -3.33 11.26
N ASP A 319 -27.08 -3.89 11.00
CA ASP A 319 -27.46 -4.39 9.67
C ASP A 319 -27.61 -3.26 8.63
N ALA A 320 -27.98 -2.06 9.04
CA ALA A 320 -28.02 -0.92 8.14
C ALA A 320 -26.62 -0.54 7.65
N THR A 321 -25.66 -0.42 8.58
CA THR A 321 -24.24 -0.17 8.25
C THR A 321 -23.65 -1.31 7.42
N ARG A 322 -23.95 -2.59 7.75
CA ARG A 322 -23.48 -3.73 6.97
C ARG A 322 -23.86 -3.66 5.49
N LYS A 323 -25.06 -3.18 5.20
CA LYS A 323 -25.57 -3.07 3.83
C LYS A 323 -24.93 -1.98 2.98
N THR A 324 -24.15 -1.08 3.59
CA THR A 324 -23.46 0.00 2.86
C THR A 324 -22.27 -0.49 2.06
N ALA A 325 -21.60 -1.59 2.49
CA ALA A 325 -20.43 -2.12 1.81
C ALA A 325 -20.27 -3.64 1.97
N LYS A 326 -20.11 -4.36 0.85
CA LYS A 326 -19.93 -5.82 0.81
C LYS A 326 -18.71 -6.33 1.59
N LEU A 327 -17.71 -5.50 1.83
CA LEU A 327 -16.52 -5.93 2.58
C LEU A 327 -16.87 -6.42 4.00
N MET A 328 -17.94 -5.90 4.61
CA MET A 328 -18.39 -6.34 5.94
C MET A 328 -18.88 -7.80 5.91
N ASP A 329 -19.54 -8.21 4.83
CA ASP A 329 -19.90 -9.63 4.60
C ASP A 329 -18.65 -10.51 4.47
N GLY A 330 -17.55 -9.97 3.97
CA GLY A 330 -16.27 -10.65 3.90
C GLY A 330 -15.74 -11.01 5.30
N TYR A 331 -15.77 -10.07 6.24
CA TYR A 331 -15.34 -10.33 7.63
C TYR A 331 -16.22 -11.37 8.34
N ILE A 332 -17.53 -11.36 8.07
CA ILE A 332 -18.46 -12.38 8.59
C ILE A 332 -18.10 -13.75 8.03
N LYS A 333 -17.87 -13.87 6.72
CA LYS A 333 -17.48 -15.15 6.07
C LYS A 333 -16.13 -15.67 6.54
N LEU A 334 -15.20 -14.79 6.87
CA LEU A 334 -13.89 -15.16 7.44
C LEU A 334 -13.96 -15.55 8.92
N GLY A 335 -15.14 -15.44 9.56
CA GLY A 335 -15.29 -15.78 10.98
C GLY A 335 -14.62 -14.81 11.94
N LEU A 336 -14.35 -13.57 11.50
CA LEU A 336 -13.71 -12.54 12.32
C LEU A 336 -14.67 -11.83 13.26
N THR A 337 -16.00 -11.99 13.04
CA THR A 337 -17.05 -11.29 13.78
C THR A 337 -17.66 -12.14 14.87
N VAL A 338 -18.06 -11.47 15.96
CA VAL A 338 -19.13 -11.94 16.85
C VAL A 338 -20.42 -11.22 16.50
N THR A 339 -21.59 -11.84 16.84
CA THR A 339 -22.90 -11.31 16.46
C THR A 339 -23.90 -11.44 17.59
N GLY A 340 -24.89 -10.54 17.60
CA GLY A 340 -26.06 -10.60 18.50
C GLY A 340 -27.33 -10.17 17.78
N LYS A 341 -28.43 -10.89 18.03
CA LYS A 341 -29.77 -10.51 17.54
C LYS A 341 -30.30 -9.23 18.22
N ASN A 342 -29.69 -8.89 19.35
CA ASN A 342 -29.92 -7.69 20.12
C ASN A 342 -28.61 -7.28 20.83
N LEU A 343 -28.61 -6.14 21.53
CA LEU A 343 -27.41 -5.62 22.20
C LEU A 343 -27.00 -6.45 23.42
N ASP A 344 -27.92 -7.17 24.10
CA ASP A 344 -27.58 -8.06 25.21
C ASP A 344 -26.77 -9.27 24.72
N GLU A 345 -27.22 -9.90 23.63
CA GLU A 345 -26.50 -11.00 23.01
C GLU A 345 -25.13 -10.55 22.49
N LEU A 346 -25.06 -9.37 21.85
CA LEU A 346 -23.79 -8.81 21.37
C LEU A 346 -22.84 -8.52 22.54
N ALA A 347 -23.31 -7.87 23.60
CA ALA A 347 -22.51 -7.56 24.79
C ALA A 347 -21.93 -8.83 25.42
N LYS A 348 -22.75 -9.89 25.53
CA LYS A 348 -22.32 -11.21 26.01
C LYS A 348 -21.23 -11.79 25.10
N ALA A 349 -21.40 -11.72 23.77
CA ALA A 349 -20.43 -12.22 22.79
C ALA A 349 -19.11 -11.46 22.80
N MET A 350 -19.16 -10.14 23.04
CA MET A 350 -18.00 -9.27 23.21
C MET A 350 -17.35 -9.37 24.61
N ASN A 351 -18.03 -9.96 25.57
CA ASN A 351 -17.65 -9.95 27.00
C ASN A 351 -17.47 -8.53 27.56
N VAL A 352 -18.49 -7.67 27.33
CA VAL A 352 -18.55 -6.30 27.84
C VAL A 352 -19.83 -6.10 28.66
N PRO A 353 -19.92 -5.07 29.56
CA PRO A 353 -21.14 -4.78 30.32
C PRO A 353 -22.30 -4.36 29.38
N ALA A 354 -23.42 -5.10 29.45
CA ALA A 354 -24.55 -4.90 28.52
C ALA A 354 -25.19 -3.52 28.67
N ASP A 355 -25.39 -3.04 29.90
CA ASP A 355 -26.00 -1.71 30.13
C ASP A 355 -25.11 -0.57 29.61
N ALA A 356 -23.79 -0.71 29.72
CA ALA A 356 -22.85 0.27 29.18
C ALA A 356 -22.88 0.29 27.65
N LEU A 357 -22.89 -0.89 27.00
CA LEU A 357 -23.00 -0.98 25.55
C LEU A 357 -24.30 -0.36 25.04
N LYS A 358 -25.44 -0.69 25.66
CA LYS A 358 -26.75 -0.09 25.32
C LYS A 358 -26.73 1.41 25.44
N ALA A 359 -26.28 1.96 26.59
CA ALA A 359 -26.19 3.41 26.80
C ALA A 359 -25.30 4.09 25.75
N THR A 360 -24.20 3.43 25.35
CA THR A 360 -23.31 3.96 24.32
C THR A 360 -23.99 3.99 22.94
N ILE A 361 -24.66 2.93 22.54
CA ILE A 361 -25.37 2.82 21.25
C ILE A 361 -26.55 3.82 21.21
N ASP A 362 -27.30 3.96 22.31
CA ASP A 362 -28.41 4.90 22.43
C ASP A 362 -27.92 6.36 22.32
N THR A 363 -26.82 6.69 23.00
CA THR A 363 -26.20 8.00 22.91
C THR A 363 -25.76 8.33 21.49
N TYR A 364 -25.01 7.42 20.85
CA TYR A 364 -24.58 7.59 19.46
C TYR A 364 -25.76 7.79 18.51
N SER A 365 -26.81 6.97 18.65
CA SER A 365 -28.01 7.06 17.79
C SER A 365 -28.81 8.32 18.03
N LYS A 366 -28.87 8.83 19.27
CA LYS A 366 -29.48 10.11 19.60
C LYS A 366 -28.68 11.29 19.02
N ASP A 367 -27.37 11.25 19.15
CA ASP A 367 -26.47 12.27 18.62
C ASP A 367 -26.52 12.31 17.09
N GLN A 368 -26.58 11.15 16.43
CA GLN A 368 -26.77 11.06 15.00
C GLN A 368 -28.06 11.76 14.53
N LYS A 369 -29.20 11.51 15.21
CA LYS A 369 -30.47 12.18 14.90
C LYS A 369 -30.42 13.69 15.17
N ALA A 370 -29.62 14.13 16.13
CA ALA A 370 -29.39 15.53 16.45
C ALA A 370 -28.37 16.20 15.50
N GLY A 371 -27.70 15.44 14.64
CA GLY A 371 -26.67 15.94 13.73
C GLY A 371 -25.37 16.40 14.42
N LYS A 372 -25.13 15.98 15.67
CA LYS A 372 -23.95 16.39 16.44
C LYS A 372 -23.53 15.32 17.45
N ASP A 373 -22.31 14.80 17.29
CA ASP A 373 -21.68 13.93 18.31
C ASP A 373 -21.32 14.74 19.55
N SER A 374 -22.03 14.50 20.67
CA SER A 374 -21.87 15.23 21.92
C SER A 374 -20.61 14.78 22.71
N GLN A 375 -20.05 13.62 22.41
CA GLN A 375 -18.96 13.02 23.19
C GLN A 375 -17.58 13.32 22.60
N PHE A 376 -17.38 13.13 21.29
CA PHE A 376 -16.06 13.17 20.67
C PHE A 376 -15.99 14.09 19.45
N GLY A 377 -17.10 14.73 19.07
CA GLY A 377 -17.13 15.66 17.94
C GLY A 377 -16.90 14.99 16.60
N ARG A 378 -17.35 13.75 16.43
CA ARG A 378 -17.29 13.05 15.13
C ARG A 378 -18.12 13.79 14.10
N PRO A 379 -17.52 14.23 12.97
CA PRO A 379 -18.18 15.15 12.04
C PRO A 379 -19.22 14.47 11.14
N ASP A 380 -19.18 13.14 11.01
CA ASP A 380 -20.03 12.38 10.10
C ASP A 380 -20.54 11.11 10.78
N MET A 381 -21.84 11.05 10.95
CA MET A 381 -22.58 9.91 11.51
C MET A 381 -23.66 9.53 10.50
N PRO A 382 -23.38 8.65 9.50
CA PRO A 382 -24.26 8.41 8.36
C PRO A 382 -25.65 7.92 8.75
N GLN A 383 -25.75 7.12 9.81
CA GLN A 383 -27.00 6.51 10.25
C GLN A 383 -26.97 6.16 11.76
N PRO A 384 -28.14 6.07 12.42
CA PRO A 384 -28.22 5.56 13.77
C PRO A 384 -27.94 4.06 13.81
N MET A 385 -27.46 3.55 14.93
CA MET A 385 -27.17 2.14 15.13
C MET A 385 -28.34 1.42 15.82
N THR A 386 -29.45 1.24 15.11
CA THR A 386 -30.72 0.72 15.66
C THR A 386 -31.27 -0.50 14.94
N ASN A 387 -30.58 -1.02 13.93
CA ASN A 387 -31.07 -2.05 13.07
C ASN A 387 -30.39 -3.40 13.33
N ALA A 388 -31.02 -4.23 14.17
CA ALA A 388 -30.53 -5.59 14.43
C ALA A 388 -30.53 -6.44 13.13
N PRO A 389 -29.69 -7.47 13.05
CA PRO A 389 -28.68 -7.90 14.02
C PRO A 389 -27.45 -6.99 14.06
N TYR A 390 -26.63 -7.17 15.09
CA TYR A 390 -25.40 -6.43 15.32
C TYR A 390 -24.19 -7.33 15.18
N TRP A 391 -23.05 -6.76 14.76
CA TRP A 391 -21.77 -7.44 14.65
C TRP A 391 -20.68 -6.62 15.34
N ALA A 392 -19.65 -7.34 15.81
CA ALA A 392 -18.43 -6.71 16.28
C ALA A 392 -17.21 -7.53 15.87
N VAL A 393 -16.10 -6.84 15.53
CA VAL A 393 -14.77 -7.44 15.34
C VAL A 393 -13.85 -6.91 16.41
N LYS A 394 -13.11 -7.80 17.08
CA LYS A 394 -12.03 -7.40 17.97
C LYS A 394 -10.88 -6.88 17.14
N VAL A 395 -10.38 -5.69 17.47
CA VAL A 395 -9.31 -5.00 16.73
C VAL A 395 -8.22 -4.51 17.68
N GLN A 396 -7.03 -4.35 17.12
CA GLN A 396 -5.86 -3.79 17.80
C GLN A 396 -4.95 -3.09 16.79
N PRO A 397 -4.11 -2.12 17.22
CA PRO A 397 -3.12 -1.51 16.34
C PRO A 397 -2.12 -2.52 15.81
N ALA A 398 -1.85 -2.47 14.50
CA ALA A 398 -0.87 -3.32 13.83
C ALA A 398 -0.02 -2.50 12.84
N ILE A 399 1.23 -2.91 12.61
CA ILE A 399 2.11 -2.30 11.60
C ILE A 399 1.43 -2.42 10.24
N HIS A 400 1.32 -1.28 9.53
CA HIS A 400 0.53 -1.23 8.31
C HIS A 400 1.29 -0.66 7.11
N HIS A 401 1.95 0.51 7.25
CA HIS A 401 2.61 1.19 6.16
C HIS A 401 3.92 1.83 6.65
N THR A 402 4.98 1.69 5.88
CA THR A 402 6.22 2.41 6.12
C THR A 402 6.22 3.67 5.26
N MET A 403 6.15 4.87 5.88
CA MET A 403 6.17 6.14 5.16
C MET A 403 7.57 6.54 4.75
N GLY A 404 8.57 6.04 5.47
CA GLY A 404 9.98 6.23 5.17
C GLY A 404 10.49 5.27 4.10
N GLY A 405 11.49 5.70 3.36
CA GLY A 405 12.08 4.91 2.28
C GLY A 405 13.15 5.66 1.49
N VAL A 406 13.36 5.19 0.28
CA VAL A 406 14.31 5.78 -0.67
C VAL A 406 13.89 7.19 -1.03
N LYS A 407 14.82 8.14 -0.96
CA LYS A 407 14.58 9.53 -1.38
C LYS A 407 14.43 9.62 -2.89
N ILE A 408 13.34 10.21 -3.35
CA ILE A 408 13.07 10.49 -4.76
C ILE A 408 12.81 11.98 -4.98
N ASN A 409 12.83 12.39 -6.24
CA ASN A 409 12.30 13.69 -6.68
C ASN A 409 10.93 13.54 -7.37
N THR A 410 10.36 14.64 -7.84
CA THR A 410 9.05 14.67 -8.54
C THR A 410 9.00 13.87 -9.84
N LYS A 411 10.16 13.49 -10.38
CA LYS A 411 10.32 12.62 -11.55
C LYS A 411 10.51 11.15 -11.17
N ALA A 412 10.37 10.79 -9.89
CA ALA A 412 10.63 9.46 -9.36
C ALA A 412 12.09 8.98 -9.57
N GLU A 413 13.05 9.87 -9.82
CA GLU A 413 14.47 9.54 -9.86
C GLU A 413 14.98 9.34 -8.43
N VAL A 414 15.74 8.25 -8.20
CA VAL A 414 16.35 7.97 -6.90
C VAL A 414 17.51 8.94 -6.65
N ILE A 415 17.48 9.61 -5.51
CA ILE A 415 18.52 10.56 -5.09
C ILE A 415 19.60 9.81 -4.32
N GLY A 416 20.84 9.96 -4.74
CA GLY A 416 22.00 9.42 -4.06
C GLY A 416 22.41 10.24 -2.82
N LYS A 417 23.27 9.68 -1.98
CA LYS A 417 23.85 10.36 -0.79
C LYS A 417 24.59 11.66 -1.13
N ASN A 418 24.99 11.83 -2.39
CA ASN A 418 25.61 13.05 -2.91
C ASN A 418 24.59 14.14 -3.30
N GLY A 419 23.29 13.92 -3.09
CA GLY A 419 22.21 14.83 -3.42
C GLY A 419 21.82 14.89 -4.90
N LYS A 420 22.40 14.03 -5.76
CA LYS A 420 22.10 13.99 -7.20
C LYS A 420 21.33 12.70 -7.55
N PRO A 421 20.53 12.70 -8.62
CA PRO A 421 19.93 11.48 -9.15
C PRO A 421 21.00 10.43 -9.50
N ILE A 422 20.71 9.16 -9.19
CA ILE A 422 21.50 8.01 -9.64
C ILE A 422 21.04 7.67 -11.06
N PRO A 423 21.92 7.77 -12.09
CA PRO A 423 21.50 7.61 -13.47
C PRO A 423 20.93 6.21 -13.75
N GLY A 424 19.73 6.17 -14.35
CA GLY A 424 19.01 4.93 -14.67
C GLY A 424 18.30 4.27 -13.48
N PHE A 425 18.28 4.90 -12.30
CA PHE A 425 17.63 4.35 -11.13
C PHE A 425 16.41 5.17 -10.72
N PHE A 426 15.23 4.54 -10.73
CA PHE A 426 13.93 5.12 -10.40
C PHE A 426 13.27 4.32 -9.28
N ALA A 427 12.37 4.94 -8.51
CA ALA A 427 11.62 4.22 -7.49
C ALA A 427 10.20 4.78 -7.35
N ALA A 428 9.24 3.92 -6.98
CA ALA A 428 7.84 4.31 -6.78
C ALA A 428 7.13 3.45 -5.75
N GLY A 429 6.15 4.04 -5.07
CA GLY A 429 5.30 3.40 -4.07
C GLY A 429 5.99 3.26 -2.72
N GLU A 430 5.54 2.33 -1.88
CA GLU A 430 5.89 2.22 -0.45
C GLU A 430 7.40 2.04 -0.18
N VAL A 431 8.21 1.72 -1.18
CA VAL A 431 9.69 1.69 -1.05
C VAL A 431 10.29 3.09 -0.94
N THR A 432 9.54 4.14 -1.32
CA THR A 432 9.98 5.53 -1.30
C THR A 432 9.52 6.26 -0.04
N GLY A 433 10.25 7.32 0.34
CA GLY A 433 9.89 8.20 1.45
C GLY A 433 9.61 9.64 1.00
N GLY A 434 9.07 10.45 1.93
CA GLY A 434 8.81 11.87 1.74
C GLY A 434 7.38 12.21 1.30
N VAL A 435 6.64 11.31 0.65
CA VAL A 435 5.27 11.59 0.17
C VAL A 435 4.28 11.70 1.33
N HIS A 436 4.37 10.84 2.33
CA HIS A 436 3.34 10.66 3.36
C HIS A 436 3.70 11.26 4.72
N GLY A 437 4.92 11.72 4.91
CA GLY A 437 5.38 12.33 6.16
C GLY A 437 5.20 11.44 7.38
N GLY A 438 4.73 11.97 8.49
CA GLY A 438 4.59 11.27 9.77
C GLY A 438 3.40 10.30 9.86
N ASN A 439 2.39 10.45 8.98
CA ASN A 439 1.21 9.57 8.97
C ASN A 439 0.49 9.64 7.62
N ARG A 440 0.20 8.48 7.03
CA ARG A 440 -0.45 8.37 5.73
C ARG A 440 -1.96 8.35 5.84
N LEU A 441 -2.66 9.22 5.11
CA LEU A 441 -4.13 9.20 5.01
C LEU A 441 -4.61 7.97 4.22
N GLY A 442 -5.76 7.43 4.63
CA GLY A 442 -6.42 6.31 3.92
C GLY A 442 -6.65 6.65 2.45
N GLY A 443 -6.35 5.71 1.54
CA GLY A 443 -6.47 5.91 0.08
C GLY A 443 -5.25 6.55 -0.59
N ASN A 444 -4.39 7.31 0.11
CA ASN A 444 -3.22 7.96 -0.49
C ASN A 444 -2.18 6.96 -1.00
N ALA A 445 -1.98 5.81 -0.35
CA ALA A 445 -1.04 4.82 -0.84
C ALA A 445 -1.42 4.28 -2.23
N GLN A 446 -2.73 4.12 -2.50
CA GLN A 446 -3.17 3.64 -3.82
C GLN A 446 -3.01 4.73 -4.89
N ALA A 447 -3.23 5.99 -4.53
CA ALA A 447 -2.94 7.13 -5.41
C ALA A 447 -1.43 7.24 -5.71
N ASP A 448 -0.58 7.10 -4.69
CA ASP A 448 0.87 7.14 -4.78
C ASP A 448 1.40 6.06 -5.73
N ILE A 449 1.09 4.77 -5.48
CA ILE A 449 1.63 3.66 -6.28
C ILE A 449 1.28 3.77 -7.77
N VAL A 450 0.08 4.25 -8.11
CA VAL A 450 -0.32 4.40 -9.51
C VAL A 450 0.31 5.67 -10.12
N THR A 451 0.26 6.78 -9.41
CA THR A 451 0.80 8.06 -9.87
C THR A 451 2.30 7.97 -10.09
N PHE A 452 3.07 7.65 -9.05
CA PHE A 452 4.53 7.59 -9.15
C PHE A 452 5.03 6.38 -9.94
N GLY A 453 4.27 5.27 -9.99
CA GLY A 453 4.57 4.16 -10.89
C GLY A 453 4.56 4.59 -12.36
N ARG A 454 3.53 5.35 -12.76
CA ARG A 454 3.45 5.92 -14.12
C ARG A 454 4.54 6.96 -14.39
N ILE A 455 4.78 7.86 -13.43
CA ILE A 455 5.85 8.88 -13.54
C ILE A 455 7.21 8.19 -13.70
N ALA A 456 7.51 7.18 -12.88
CA ALA A 456 8.76 6.42 -12.99
C ALA A 456 8.93 5.78 -14.38
N GLY A 457 7.86 5.19 -14.94
CA GLY A 457 7.87 4.63 -16.28
C GLY A 457 8.11 5.70 -17.37
N GLN A 458 7.46 6.86 -17.28
CA GLN A 458 7.64 7.98 -18.22
C GLN A 458 9.05 8.59 -18.13
N THR A 459 9.59 8.73 -16.90
CA THR A 459 10.94 9.26 -16.70
C THR A 459 12.01 8.29 -17.20
N ALA A 460 11.81 6.98 -16.96
CA ALA A 460 12.70 5.95 -17.48
C ALA A 460 12.71 5.92 -19.02
N ASP A 461 11.55 6.11 -19.67
CA ASP A 461 11.48 6.29 -21.13
C ASP A 461 12.31 7.48 -21.61
N ALA A 462 12.13 8.66 -20.99
CA ALA A 462 12.90 9.85 -21.34
C ALA A 462 14.41 9.66 -21.16
N PHE A 463 14.82 9.00 -20.07
CA PHE A 463 16.22 8.64 -19.81
C PHE A 463 16.79 7.71 -20.89
N LEU A 464 16.07 6.65 -21.25
CA LEU A 464 16.50 5.68 -22.26
C LEU A 464 16.59 6.31 -23.67
N LYS A 465 15.70 7.23 -24.00
CA LYS A 465 15.75 7.99 -25.27
C LYS A 465 16.95 8.93 -25.35
N ALA A 466 17.32 9.55 -24.23
CA ALA A 466 18.49 10.43 -24.16
C ALA A 466 19.83 9.69 -24.17
N ALA A 467 19.82 8.36 -23.82
CA ALA A 467 21.00 7.50 -23.79
C ALA A 467 21.24 6.72 -25.10
N LYS A 468 20.39 6.92 -26.13
CA LYS A 468 20.55 6.42 -27.50
C LYS A 468 21.33 7.41 -28.34
#